data_8e88aaebd0bc3c16769cfd964a47f6e7
#
_entry.id   8e88aaebd0bc3c16769cfd964a47f6e7
#
_cell.length_a   1.000
_cell.length_b   1.000
_cell.length_c   1.000
_cell.angle_alpha   90.00
_cell.angle_beta   90.00
_cell.angle_gamma   90.00
#
_symmetry.space_group_name_H-M   'P 1'
#
loop_
_entity.id
_entity.type
_entity.pdbx_description
1 polymer ?
#
loop_
_entity_poly.entity_id
_entity_poly.type
_entity_poly.pdbx_seq_one_letter_code
_entity_poly.pdbx_strand_id
1 'polypeptide(L)'
;MFLNAQENGKPVFDNQKAVGYSTSITTLISWPPEALLGVTENFTVPVLNYDNPLTKDNNITFKLGAELTPVAMESKFGITWTPAAFFELYTEGRIGTGWKLNKEFLGVGINENDNGVSALKPADFTKGVYSFTLGGAFQFDLGAVIPNDWTHVIFRIDQFALYKGMTGTDNLTSWIYQADYGTNRNGWRYGASYVAGYKMPIPLNLIALKVDTEKSFFAVPAGLDKRTWGEDRFVTTIGPVLNFVIKKDYNIMLLAQWKFIPAVVREQTDNGDYVFYQTHQLDPQKHSAVRLRRISIIFYVTINNKK
;
A
#
# COMPACT_ATOMS: atom_id res chain seq x y z
N MET A 1 2.36 0.81 -3.18
CA MET A 1 3.49 1.39 -3.93
C MET A 1 3.84 0.42 -5.04
N PHE A 2 3.62 0.81 -6.27
CA PHE A 2 3.77 -0.09 -7.42
C PHE A 2 5.20 0.04 -7.92
N LEU A 3 5.78 -1.09 -8.31
CA LEU A 3 7.01 -1.10 -9.10
C LEU A 3 6.71 -0.35 -10.40
N ASN A 4 7.22 0.87 -10.55
CA ASN A 4 7.26 1.48 -11.87
C ASN A 4 8.11 0.57 -12.73
N ALA A 5 7.50 -0.11 -13.70
CA ALA A 5 8.23 -0.81 -14.72
C ALA A 5 8.99 0.27 -15.51
N GLN A 6 10.28 0.42 -15.20
CA GLN A 6 11.18 1.23 -16.03
C GLN A 6 11.29 0.56 -17.38
N GLU A 7 10.95 1.28 -18.41
CA GLU A 7 11.22 0.88 -19.78
C GLU A 7 12.73 0.69 -20.00
N ASN A 8 13.06 -0.41 -20.64
CA ASN A 8 14.31 -0.68 -21.37
C ASN A 8 15.51 0.19 -20.99
N GLY A 9 16.02 0.08 -19.76
CA GLY A 9 17.35 0.53 -19.37
C GLY A 9 17.76 1.99 -19.64
N LYS A 10 16.88 2.79 -20.21
CA LYS A 10 17.12 4.23 -20.40
C LYS A 10 16.13 5.02 -19.59
N PRO A 11 16.60 5.99 -18.78
CA PRO A 11 15.69 6.94 -18.13
C PRO A 11 14.84 7.62 -19.22
N VAL A 12 13.54 7.74 -18.97
CA VAL A 12 12.56 8.36 -19.88
C VAL A 12 12.88 9.84 -20.14
N PHE A 13 13.80 10.41 -19.41
CA PHE A 13 14.27 11.78 -19.57
C PHE A 13 15.60 11.79 -20.35
N ASP A 14 15.51 12.21 -21.60
CA ASP A 14 16.67 12.67 -22.36
C ASP A 14 17.40 13.74 -21.53
N ASN A 15 18.73 13.73 -21.52
CA ASN A 15 19.64 14.53 -20.70
C ASN A 15 19.46 16.06 -20.75
N GLN A 16 18.36 16.56 -21.28
CA GLN A 16 17.97 17.95 -21.17
C GLN A 16 17.18 18.12 -19.87
N LYS A 17 17.60 19.05 -19.03
CA LYS A 17 17.00 19.52 -17.76
C LYS A 17 15.51 19.92 -17.88
N ALA A 18 14.69 19.07 -18.49
CA ALA A 18 13.29 19.33 -18.73
C ALA A 18 12.44 18.80 -17.57
N VAL A 19 11.52 19.65 -17.14
CA VAL A 19 10.46 19.26 -16.20
C VAL A 19 9.58 18.18 -16.85
N GLY A 20 9.41 17.07 -16.16
CA GLY A 20 8.58 15.97 -16.62
C GLY A 20 7.17 16.07 -16.09
N TYR A 21 6.18 15.76 -16.92
CA TYR A 21 4.78 15.65 -16.52
C TYR A 21 4.18 14.35 -17.05
N SER A 22 3.53 13.58 -16.18
CA SER A 22 2.87 12.33 -16.58
C SER A 22 1.61 12.06 -15.77
N THR A 23 0.63 11.46 -16.43
CA THR A 23 -0.62 10.98 -15.84
C THR A 23 -0.55 9.45 -15.74
N SER A 24 -0.79 8.90 -14.57
CA SER A 24 -0.89 7.46 -14.36
C SER A 24 -2.33 7.08 -14.04
N ILE A 25 -2.86 6.09 -14.75
CA ILE A 25 -4.19 5.52 -14.51
C ILE A 25 -3.99 4.09 -14.03
N THR A 26 -4.61 3.75 -12.90
CA THR A 26 -4.55 2.42 -12.30
C THR A 26 -5.95 1.88 -12.14
N THR A 27 -6.21 0.67 -12.62
CA THR A 27 -7.44 -0.08 -12.34
C THR A 27 -7.04 -1.39 -11.66
N LEU A 28 -7.67 -1.69 -10.53
CA LEU A 28 -7.47 -2.94 -9.80
C LEU A 28 -8.79 -3.66 -9.67
N ILE A 29 -8.77 -4.96 -9.91
CA ILE A 29 -9.87 -5.89 -9.62
C ILE A 29 -9.26 -7.07 -8.87
N SER A 30 -9.91 -7.53 -7.82
CA SER A 30 -9.41 -8.65 -7.02
C SER A 30 -10.49 -9.59 -6.52
N TRP A 31 -10.03 -10.74 -6.03
CA TRP A 31 -10.79 -11.67 -5.22
C TRP A 31 -10.08 -11.86 -3.85
N PRO A 32 -10.74 -11.72 -2.70
CA PRO A 32 -12.15 -11.30 -2.51
C PRO A 32 -12.48 -9.97 -3.23
N PRO A 33 -13.77 -9.69 -3.55
CA PRO A 33 -14.14 -8.61 -4.45
C PRO A 33 -13.70 -7.23 -3.95
N GLU A 34 -12.74 -6.67 -4.63
CA GLU A 34 -12.29 -5.28 -4.52
C GLU A 34 -12.17 -4.71 -5.92
N ALA A 35 -12.58 -3.48 -6.12
CA ALA A 35 -12.34 -2.74 -7.36
C ALA A 35 -11.84 -1.34 -7.01
N LEU A 36 -10.87 -0.84 -7.77
CA LEU A 36 -10.32 0.49 -7.60
C LEU A 36 -10.01 1.11 -8.96
N LEU A 37 -10.34 2.36 -9.10
CA LEU A 37 -9.88 3.24 -10.17
C LEU A 37 -9.09 4.38 -9.55
N GLY A 38 -7.83 4.54 -9.97
CA GLY A 38 -6.95 5.60 -9.51
C GLY A 38 -6.42 6.42 -10.67
N VAL A 39 -6.30 7.73 -10.46
CA VAL A 39 -5.60 8.65 -11.36
C VAL A 39 -4.57 9.39 -10.54
N THR A 40 -3.35 9.52 -11.07
CA THR A 40 -2.27 10.25 -10.41
C THR A 40 -1.51 11.09 -11.42
N GLU A 41 -1.40 12.37 -11.13
CA GLU A 41 -0.55 13.31 -11.84
C GLU A 41 0.81 13.36 -11.17
N ASN A 42 1.87 13.26 -11.96
CA ASN A 42 3.25 13.33 -11.51
C ASN A 42 3.93 14.52 -12.19
N PHE A 43 4.53 15.36 -11.37
CA PHE A 43 5.32 16.51 -11.81
C PHE A 43 6.75 16.31 -11.31
N THR A 44 7.68 16.08 -12.21
CA THR A 44 9.08 15.74 -11.89
C THR A 44 10.00 16.90 -12.26
N VAL A 45 10.78 17.36 -11.28
CA VAL A 45 11.75 18.42 -11.42
C VAL A 45 13.16 17.84 -11.22
N PRO A 46 14.05 17.90 -12.21
CA PRO A 46 15.44 17.57 -12.01
C PRO A 46 16.09 18.51 -11.00
N VAL A 47 16.86 17.99 -10.07
CA VAL A 47 17.57 18.77 -9.05
C VAL A 47 18.96 18.22 -8.85
N LEU A 48 19.96 19.09 -8.65
CA LEU A 48 21.35 18.71 -8.35
C LEU A 48 21.90 17.61 -9.30
N ASN A 49 21.55 17.72 -10.59
CA ASN A 49 22.03 16.79 -11.61
C ASN A 49 23.47 17.10 -11.95
N TYR A 50 24.34 16.17 -11.63
CA TYR A 50 25.75 16.21 -11.99
C TYR A 50 26.01 15.17 -13.09
N ASP A 51 27.07 15.38 -13.85
CA ASP A 51 27.51 14.46 -14.93
C ASP A 51 28.16 13.19 -14.32
N ASN A 52 27.45 12.56 -13.42
CA ASN A 52 27.86 11.36 -12.69
C ASN A 52 26.75 10.32 -12.81
N PRO A 53 27.05 9.06 -13.15
CA PRO A 53 26.05 7.98 -13.28
C PRO A 53 25.12 7.81 -12.07
N LEU A 54 25.56 8.13 -10.86
CA LEU A 54 24.77 7.98 -9.64
C LEU A 54 23.78 9.12 -9.42
N THR A 55 24.06 10.33 -9.89
CA THR A 55 23.29 11.54 -9.60
C THR A 55 22.67 12.21 -10.82
N LYS A 56 22.96 11.72 -12.03
CA LYS A 56 22.41 12.27 -13.28
C LYS A 56 20.87 12.27 -13.31
N ASP A 57 20.25 11.34 -12.60
CA ASP A 57 18.79 11.16 -12.52
C ASP A 57 18.19 11.72 -11.22
N ASN A 58 18.95 12.55 -10.48
CA ASN A 58 18.45 13.18 -9.26
C ASN A 58 17.26 14.09 -9.57
N ASN A 59 16.13 13.83 -8.91
CA ASN A 59 14.91 14.55 -9.16
C ASN A 59 14.01 14.59 -7.92
N ILE A 60 13.09 15.57 -7.93
CA ILE A 60 11.96 15.62 -7.00
C ILE A 60 10.69 15.46 -7.82
N THR A 61 9.85 14.49 -7.45
CA THR A 61 8.56 14.25 -8.06
C THR A 61 7.44 14.61 -7.09
N PHE A 62 6.59 15.53 -7.48
CA PHE A 62 5.34 15.85 -6.81
C PHE A 62 4.23 15.00 -7.40
N LYS A 63 3.38 14.44 -6.54
CA LYS A 63 2.29 13.54 -6.91
C LYS A 63 0.98 14.07 -6.37
N LEU A 64 -0.03 14.13 -7.21
CA LEU A 64 -1.41 14.43 -6.83
C LEU A 64 -2.32 13.38 -7.45
N GLY A 65 -3.19 12.77 -6.68
CA GLY A 65 -4.05 11.72 -7.20
C GLY A 65 -5.37 11.61 -6.48
N ALA A 66 -6.26 10.85 -7.10
CA ALA A 66 -7.54 10.45 -6.55
C ALA A 66 -7.77 8.97 -6.82
N GLU A 67 -8.42 8.30 -5.89
CA GLU A 67 -8.80 6.90 -5.97
C GLU A 67 -10.30 6.77 -5.65
N LEU A 68 -10.98 5.93 -6.42
CA LEU A 68 -12.39 5.62 -6.27
C LEU A 68 -12.56 4.11 -6.20
N THR A 69 -13.32 3.67 -5.21
CA THR A 69 -13.81 2.30 -5.07
C THR A 69 -15.33 2.30 -5.02
N PRO A 70 -16.02 1.15 -5.12
CA PRO A 70 -17.48 1.11 -4.98
C PRO A 70 -18.01 1.67 -3.65
N VAL A 71 -17.17 1.77 -2.62
CA VAL A 71 -17.59 2.12 -1.25
C VAL A 71 -16.80 3.28 -0.64
N ALA A 72 -15.79 3.80 -1.31
CA ALA A 72 -14.94 4.86 -0.77
C ALA A 72 -14.30 5.69 -1.87
N MET A 73 -13.91 6.91 -1.50
CA MET A 73 -13.06 7.77 -2.32
C MET A 73 -11.92 8.35 -1.48
N GLU A 74 -10.79 8.57 -2.12
CA GLU A 74 -9.59 9.08 -1.48
C GLU A 74 -8.83 10.02 -2.40
N SER A 75 -8.28 11.09 -1.84
CA SER A 75 -7.29 11.95 -2.49
C SER A 75 -5.93 11.68 -1.86
N LYS A 76 -4.89 11.74 -2.68
CA LYS A 76 -3.50 11.54 -2.25
C LYS A 76 -2.61 12.64 -2.80
N PHE A 77 -1.63 13.04 -2.00
CA PHE A 77 -0.57 13.93 -2.39
C PHE A 77 0.76 13.39 -1.86
N GLY A 78 1.82 13.61 -2.59
CA GLY A 78 3.11 13.08 -2.18
C GLY A 78 4.27 13.82 -2.82
N ILE A 79 5.43 13.68 -2.18
CA ILE A 79 6.71 14.14 -2.69
C ILE A 79 7.67 12.97 -2.61
N THR A 80 8.36 12.71 -3.70
CA THR A 80 9.45 11.71 -3.75
C THR A 80 10.72 12.41 -4.21
N TRP A 81 11.77 12.32 -3.44
CA TRP A 81 13.11 12.74 -3.81
C TRP A 81 13.96 11.51 -4.14
N THR A 82 14.54 11.49 -5.32
CA THR A 82 15.45 10.44 -5.80
C THR A 82 16.87 11.04 -5.91
N PRO A 83 17.64 11.11 -4.80
CA PRO A 83 18.98 11.69 -4.82
C PRO A 83 19.98 10.86 -5.62
N ALA A 84 19.71 9.56 -5.76
CA ALA A 84 20.51 8.65 -6.57
C ALA A 84 19.60 7.57 -7.17
N ALA A 85 20.01 6.97 -8.27
CA ALA A 85 19.21 5.97 -9.01
C ALA A 85 18.77 4.75 -8.15
N PHE A 86 19.49 4.47 -7.08
CA PHE A 86 19.23 3.33 -6.19
C PHE A 86 18.54 3.72 -4.88
N PHE A 87 18.24 5.00 -4.63
CA PHE A 87 17.71 5.47 -3.35
C PHE A 87 16.60 6.50 -3.54
N GLU A 88 15.51 6.34 -2.79
CA GLU A 88 14.36 7.24 -2.77
C GLU A 88 14.00 7.60 -1.33
N LEU A 89 13.65 8.86 -1.10
CA LEU A 89 12.97 9.33 0.11
C LEU A 89 11.60 9.87 -0.30
N TYR A 90 10.58 9.59 0.49
CA TYR A 90 9.26 10.06 0.14
C TYR A 90 8.40 10.41 1.35
N THR A 91 7.44 11.28 1.12
CA THR A 91 6.31 11.51 2.01
C THR A 91 5.02 11.46 1.21
N GLU A 92 3.96 10.92 1.82
CA GLU A 92 2.64 10.85 1.21
C GLU A 92 1.56 11.14 2.26
N GLY A 93 0.62 11.99 1.91
CA GLY A 93 -0.60 12.23 2.65
C GLY A 93 -1.80 11.72 1.88
N ARG A 94 -2.78 11.18 2.60
CA ARG A 94 -4.07 10.74 2.06
C ARG A 94 -5.20 11.24 2.91
N ILE A 95 -6.31 11.55 2.27
CA ILE A 95 -7.57 11.86 2.92
C ILE A 95 -8.71 11.24 2.11
N GLY A 96 -9.61 10.56 2.79
CA GLY A 96 -10.71 9.87 2.16
C GLY A 96 -11.93 9.77 3.06
N THR A 97 -12.99 9.26 2.47
CA THR A 97 -14.24 8.93 3.14
C THR A 97 -14.89 7.74 2.45
N GLY A 98 -15.97 7.23 3.00
CA GLY A 98 -16.66 6.11 2.39
C GLY A 98 -18.11 6.01 2.84
N TRP A 99 -18.80 5.10 2.21
CA TRP A 99 -20.22 4.85 2.41
C TRP A 99 -20.51 3.36 2.44
N LYS A 100 -21.70 3.01 2.85
CA LYS A 100 -22.20 1.66 2.83
C LYS A 100 -22.95 1.40 1.53
N LEU A 101 -22.56 0.37 0.79
CA LEU A 101 -23.29 -0.08 -0.38
C LEU A 101 -24.37 -1.10 0.01
N ASN A 102 -24.00 -2.07 0.88
CA ASN A 102 -24.92 -3.07 1.45
C ASN A 102 -24.34 -3.59 2.79
N LYS A 103 -24.92 -4.67 3.34
CA LYS A 103 -24.45 -5.23 4.62
C LYS A 103 -23.00 -5.74 4.59
N GLU A 104 -22.52 -6.17 3.43
CA GLU A 104 -21.20 -6.78 3.25
C GLU A 104 -20.14 -5.80 2.77
N PHE A 105 -20.56 -4.73 2.05
CA PHE A 105 -19.66 -3.75 1.45
C PHE A 105 -19.78 -2.40 2.18
N LEU A 106 -18.85 -2.17 3.06
CA LEU A 106 -18.77 -0.98 3.91
C LEU A 106 -17.44 -0.25 3.68
N GLY A 107 -17.50 1.01 3.28
CA GLY A 107 -16.33 1.84 3.02
C GLY A 107 -15.71 2.38 4.29
N VAL A 108 -16.52 2.91 5.20
CA VAL A 108 -16.10 3.40 6.53
C VAL A 108 -17.08 2.91 7.57
N GLY A 109 -16.56 2.30 8.62
CA GLY A 109 -17.35 1.84 9.75
C GLY A 109 -16.65 2.05 11.08
N ILE A 110 -17.40 2.40 12.08
CA ILE A 110 -16.98 2.60 13.47
C ILE A 110 -17.51 1.49 14.34
N ASN A 111 -16.67 1.03 15.25
CA ASN A 111 -17.11 0.15 16.33
C ASN A 111 -17.69 0.98 17.46
N GLU A 112 -19.01 0.96 17.58
CA GLU A 112 -19.74 1.57 18.71
C GLU A 112 -20.12 0.48 19.70
N ASN A 113 -19.81 0.74 20.99
CA ASN A 113 -20.25 -0.09 22.08
C ASN A 113 -21.70 0.27 22.41
N ASP A 114 -22.65 -0.54 21.97
CA ASP A 114 -24.05 -0.39 22.30
C ASP A 114 -24.44 -1.52 23.27
N ASN A 115 -24.77 -1.15 24.52
CA ASN A 115 -25.18 -2.08 25.60
C ASN A 115 -24.17 -3.24 25.86
N GLY A 116 -22.88 -2.99 25.72
CA GLY A 116 -21.84 -4.00 25.95
C GLY A 116 -21.59 -4.92 24.75
N VAL A 117 -22.31 -4.76 23.66
CA VAL A 117 -22.08 -5.47 22.38
C VAL A 117 -21.40 -4.54 21.41
N SER A 118 -20.27 -4.96 20.89
CA SER A 118 -19.54 -4.22 19.85
C SER A 118 -20.28 -4.34 18.53
N ALA A 119 -20.85 -3.25 18.04
CA ALA A 119 -21.53 -3.19 16.75
C ALA A 119 -20.74 -2.30 15.78
N LEU A 120 -20.50 -2.80 14.56
CA LEU A 120 -19.89 -2.02 13.49
C LEU A 120 -20.98 -1.20 12.79
N LYS A 121 -20.96 0.12 13.00
CA LYS A 121 -21.90 1.05 12.36
C LYS A 121 -21.27 1.76 11.16
N PRO A 122 -22.01 1.89 10.04
CA PRO A 122 -21.57 2.69 8.92
C PRO A 122 -21.40 4.16 9.32
N ALA A 123 -20.39 4.80 8.75
CA ALA A 123 -20.13 6.22 8.99
C ALA A 123 -20.36 7.08 7.73
N ASP A 124 -21.27 6.67 6.87
CA ASP A 124 -21.58 7.22 5.54
C ASP A 124 -21.29 8.71 5.39
N PHE A 125 -20.13 9.07 4.78
CA PHE A 125 -19.60 10.41 4.58
C PHE A 125 -19.40 11.29 5.83
N THR A 126 -19.78 10.81 7.03
CA THR A 126 -19.71 11.61 8.27
C THR A 126 -18.33 11.57 8.91
N LYS A 127 -17.47 10.67 8.48
CA LYS A 127 -16.10 10.51 8.97
C LYS A 127 -15.10 10.57 7.83
N GLY A 128 -14.03 11.31 8.07
CA GLY A 128 -12.86 11.33 7.21
C GLY A 128 -11.79 10.38 7.74
N VAL A 129 -11.18 9.61 6.85
CA VAL A 129 -9.98 8.83 7.14
C VAL A 129 -8.79 9.56 6.55
N TYR A 130 -7.73 9.71 7.31
CA TYR A 130 -6.51 10.38 6.87
C TYR A 130 -5.28 9.58 7.22
N SER A 131 -4.23 9.74 6.43
CA SER A 131 -2.94 9.13 6.72
C SER A 131 -1.79 10.00 6.26
N PHE A 132 -0.67 9.82 6.93
CA PHE A 132 0.61 10.44 6.59
C PHE A 132 1.70 9.39 6.64
N THR A 133 2.45 9.28 5.56
CA THR A 133 3.56 8.32 5.41
C THR A 133 4.86 9.07 5.19
N LEU A 134 5.90 8.63 5.88
CA LEU A 134 7.29 9.02 5.65
C LEU A 134 8.10 7.76 5.44
N GLY A 135 8.84 7.66 4.34
CA GLY A 135 9.58 6.46 4.02
C GLY A 135 10.79 6.67 3.13
N GLY A 136 11.53 5.59 2.96
CA GLY A 136 12.65 5.53 2.04
C GLY A 136 12.77 4.15 1.43
N ALA A 137 13.25 4.10 0.20
CA ALA A 137 13.46 2.88 -0.52
C ALA A 137 14.89 2.79 -1.07
N PHE A 138 15.44 1.61 -0.98
CA PHE A 138 16.67 1.22 -1.67
C PHE A 138 16.30 0.22 -2.75
N GLN A 139 16.85 0.40 -3.95
CA GLN A 139 16.67 -0.52 -5.06
C GLN A 139 17.98 -0.82 -5.76
N PHE A 140 18.12 -2.05 -6.21
CA PHE A 140 19.29 -2.51 -6.93
C PHE A 140 18.86 -3.36 -8.12
N ASP A 141 19.53 -3.15 -9.28
CA ASP A 141 19.37 -3.96 -10.48
C ASP A 141 20.76 -4.44 -10.91
N LEU A 142 20.94 -5.77 -10.93
CA LEU A 142 22.21 -6.37 -11.34
C LEU A 142 22.62 -5.98 -12.78
N GLY A 143 21.64 -5.72 -13.65
CA GLY A 143 21.88 -5.22 -15.01
C GLY A 143 22.59 -3.87 -15.07
N ALA A 144 22.57 -3.08 -13.99
CA ALA A 144 23.35 -1.85 -13.89
C ALA A 144 24.87 -2.09 -13.76
N VAL A 145 25.26 -3.27 -13.26
CA VAL A 145 26.66 -3.68 -13.07
C VAL A 145 27.12 -4.58 -14.21
N ILE A 146 26.27 -5.48 -14.67
CA ILE A 146 26.53 -6.42 -15.76
C ILE A 146 25.53 -6.13 -16.88
N PRO A 147 25.86 -5.23 -17.82
CA PRO A 147 24.92 -4.80 -18.86
C PRO A 147 24.60 -5.94 -19.85
N ASN A 148 23.43 -6.51 -19.73
CA ASN A 148 22.88 -7.49 -20.65
C ASN A 148 21.35 -7.57 -20.41
N ASP A 149 20.57 -7.73 -21.46
CA ASP A 149 19.11 -7.75 -21.40
C ASP A 149 18.53 -8.87 -20.50
N TRP A 150 19.32 -9.90 -20.19
CA TRP A 150 18.94 -11.04 -19.36
C TRP A 150 19.58 -11.08 -17.97
N THR A 151 20.32 -10.03 -17.56
CA THR A 151 20.99 -10.00 -16.24
C THR A 151 20.28 -9.17 -15.20
N HIS A 152 19.01 -8.83 -15.41
CA HIS A 152 18.25 -7.94 -14.55
C HIS A 152 17.64 -8.69 -13.36
N VAL A 153 18.45 -8.98 -12.35
CA VAL A 153 17.97 -9.39 -11.02
C VAL A 153 17.75 -8.15 -10.19
N ILE A 154 16.53 -7.93 -9.76
CA ILE A 154 16.13 -6.73 -9.03
C ILE A 154 15.86 -7.02 -7.57
N PHE A 155 16.29 -6.11 -6.71
CA PHE A 155 15.95 -6.06 -5.30
C PHE A 155 15.45 -4.67 -4.95
N ARG A 156 14.37 -4.60 -4.17
CA ARG A 156 13.88 -3.36 -3.60
C ARG A 156 13.50 -3.59 -2.15
N ILE A 157 13.98 -2.71 -1.29
CA ILE A 157 13.63 -2.61 0.12
C ILE A 157 13.02 -1.25 0.34
N ASP A 158 11.83 -1.20 0.90
CA ASP A 158 11.10 0.00 1.23
C ASP A 158 10.75 -0.05 2.72
N GLN A 159 11.00 1.01 3.46
CA GLN A 159 10.65 1.11 4.88
C GLN A 159 9.99 2.44 5.15
N PHE A 160 8.94 2.43 5.98
CA PHE A 160 8.17 3.62 6.25
C PHE A 160 7.54 3.63 7.64
N ALA A 161 7.33 4.83 8.15
CA ALA A 161 6.42 5.12 9.24
C ALA A 161 5.12 5.69 8.67
N LEU A 162 3.99 5.19 9.14
CA LEU A 162 2.65 5.58 8.72
C LEU A 162 1.84 5.97 9.95
N TYR A 163 1.31 7.18 9.98
CA TYR A 163 0.20 7.52 10.86
C TYR A 163 -1.12 7.39 10.11
N LYS A 164 -2.10 6.70 10.68
CA LYS A 164 -3.45 6.60 10.11
C LYS A 164 -4.48 6.90 11.18
N GLY A 165 -5.48 7.69 10.85
CA GLY A 165 -6.51 8.11 11.78
C GLY A 165 -7.86 8.34 11.11
N MET A 166 -8.89 8.38 11.93
CA MET A 166 -10.26 8.74 11.57
C MET A 166 -10.69 9.97 12.37
N THR A 167 -11.39 10.90 11.73
CA THR A 167 -11.85 12.12 12.37
C THR A 167 -12.90 11.83 13.44
N GLY A 168 -12.78 12.52 14.60
CA GLY A 168 -13.76 12.42 15.69
C GLY A 168 -13.82 11.03 16.34
N THR A 169 -12.71 10.29 16.35
CA THR A 169 -12.54 9.06 17.12
C THR A 169 -11.35 9.21 18.06
N ASP A 170 -11.38 8.51 19.18
CA ASP A 170 -10.23 8.39 20.07
C ASP A 170 -9.26 7.28 19.61
N ASN A 171 -8.15 7.13 20.32
CA ASN A 171 -7.11 6.16 19.96
C ASN A 171 -7.46 4.71 20.37
N LEU A 172 -8.55 4.49 21.07
CA LEU A 172 -9.02 3.17 21.49
C LEU A 172 -10.21 2.68 20.65
N THR A 173 -10.87 3.58 19.95
CA THR A 173 -11.99 3.23 19.07
C THR A 173 -11.50 2.50 17.83
N SER A 174 -11.97 1.29 17.60
CA SER A 174 -11.69 0.50 16.41
C SER A 174 -12.58 0.92 15.25
N TRP A 175 -12.04 0.93 14.06
CA TRP A 175 -12.78 1.31 12.85
C TRP A 175 -12.22 0.56 11.62
N ILE A 176 -13.01 0.52 10.56
CA ILE A 176 -12.61 -0.06 9.27
C ILE A 176 -12.63 0.99 8.17
N TYR A 177 -11.80 0.78 7.17
CA TYR A 177 -11.75 1.57 5.95
C TYR A 177 -11.55 0.67 4.72
N GLN A 178 -12.51 0.71 3.81
CA GLN A 178 -12.54 -0.11 2.59
C GLN A 178 -12.45 -1.62 2.92
N ALA A 179 -11.70 -2.36 2.09
CA ALA A 179 -11.42 -3.79 2.27
C ALA A 179 -10.35 -4.09 3.35
N ASP A 180 -10.12 -3.16 4.24
CA ASP A 180 -9.20 -3.31 5.35
C ASP A 180 -9.89 -4.12 6.47
N TYR A 181 -9.98 -5.42 6.29
CA TYR A 181 -10.61 -6.37 7.23
C TYR A 181 -9.97 -6.37 8.63
N GLY A 182 -8.92 -5.58 8.79
CA GLY A 182 -8.30 -5.32 10.08
C GLY A 182 -9.02 -4.18 10.77
N THR A 183 -9.13 -4.31 12.03
CA THR A 183 -9.52 -3.24 12.90
C THR A 183 -8.43 -2.19 12.90
N ASN A 184 -8.72 -1.01 12.37
CA ASN A 184 -7.85 0.13 12.52
C ASN A 184 -8.13 0.82 13.85
N ARG A 185 -7.12 1.54 14.32
CA ARG A 185 -7.18 2.56 15.36
C ARG A 185 -6.34 3.74 14.96
N ASN A 186 -6.59 4.89 15.57
CA ASN A 186 -5.75 6.06 15.37
C ASN A 186 -4.36 5.79 15.94
N GLY A 187 -3.31 5.89 15.12
CA GLY A 187 -1.96 5.65 15.61
C GLY A 187 -0.92 5.40 14.53
N TRP A 188 0.30 5.26 15.00
CA TRP A 188 1.46 4.97 14.18
C TRP A 188 1.58 3.50 13.83
N ARG A 189 2.17 3.24 12.69
CA ARG A 189 2.58 1.92 12.19
C ARG A 189 3.96 2.02 11.58
N TYR A 190 4.71 0.97 11.71
CA TYR A 190 5.88 0.71 10.89
C TYR A 190 5.51 -0.26 9.79
N GLY A 191 6.00 -0.02 8.58
CA GLY A 191 5.86 -0.93 7.48
C GLY A 191 7.16 -1.12 6.72
N ALA A 192 7.34 -2.30 6.15
CA ALA A 192 8.41 -2.58 5.22
C ALA A 192 7.91 -3.44 4.07
N SER A 193 8.45 -3.20 2.87
CA SER A 193 8.17 -3.99 1.67
C SER A 193 9.48 -4.44 1.05
N TYR A 194 9.58 -5.72 0.75
CA TYR A 194 10.74 -6.35 0.12
C TYR A 194 10.28 -6.96 -1.19
N VAL A 195 11.01 -6.70 -2.25
CA VAL A 195 10.78 -7.29 -3.57
C VAL A 195 12.09 -7.87 -4.07
N ALA A 196 12.04 -9.13 -4.47
CA ALA A 196 13.12 -9.77 -5.20
C ALA A 196 12.55 -10.35 -6.49
N GLY A 197 13.16 -10.07 -7.63
CA GLY A 197 12.60 -10.48 -8.89
C GLY A 197 13.60 -10.54 -10.02
N TYR A 198 13.14 -11.09 -11.12
CA TYR A 198 13.87 -11.21 -12.36
C TYR A 198 13.13 -10.51 -13.50
N LYS A 199 13.79 -9.57 -14.12
CA LYS A 199 13.27 -8.80 -15.25
C LYS A 199 13.76 -9.42 -16.57
N MET A 200 12.87 -9.53 -17.54
CA MET A 200 13.10 -10.18 -18.81
C MET A 200 12.75 -9.24 -19.99
N PRO A 201 13.44 -9.33 -21.12
CA PRO A 201 13.14 -8.54 -22.32
C PRO A 201 12.02 -9.16 -23.19
N ILE A 202 11.01 -9.72 -22.57
CA ILE A 202 9.85 -10.35 -23.21
C ILE A 202 8.55 -9.74 -22.65
N PRO A 203 7.36 -9.99 -23.22
CA PRO A 203 6.11 -9.44 -22.71
C PRO A 203 5.86 -9.73 -21.22
N LEU A 204 6.16 -10.91 -20.71
CA LEU A 204 6.28 -11.19 -19.28
C LEU A 204 7.61 -10.60 -18.79
N ASN A 205 7.61 -9.32 -18.46
CA ASN A 205 8.86 -8.62 -18.21
C ASN A 205 9.36 -8.71 -16.77
N LEU A 206 8.53 -9.17 -15.83
CA LEU A 206 8.94 -9.33 -14.44
C LEU A 206 8.23 -10.52 -13.79
N ILE A 207 9.02 -11.34 -13.13
CA ILE A 207 8.59 -12.32 -12.13
C ILE A 207 9.25 -11.95 -10.82
N ALA A 208 8.47 -11.73 -9.76
CA ALA A 208 9.01 -11.32 -8.47
C ALA A 208 8.27 -11.98 -7.31
N LEU A 209 8.92 -12.04 -6.17
CA LEU A 209 8.32 -12.29 -4.88
C LEU A 209 8.25 -10.97 -4.11
N LYS A 210 7.07 -10.66 -3.56
CA LYS A 210 6.85 -9.50 -2.72
C LYS A 210 6.51 -9.94 -1.31
N VAL A 211 7.16 -9.33 -0.33
CA VAL A 211 6.90 -9.52 1.09
C VAL A 211 6.64 -8.15 1.70
N ASP A 212 5.45 -7.97 2.25
CA ASP A 212 5.08 -6.77 3.01
C ASP A 212 4.96 -7.16 4.48
N THR A 213 5.49 -6.34 5.37
CA THR A 213 5.33 -6.51 6.80
C THR A 213 4.90 -5.20 7.44
N GLU A 214 4.02 -5.29 8.41
CA GLU A 214 3.48 -4.13 9.13
C GLU A 214 3.39 -4.46 10.62
N LYS A 215 3.71 -3.47 11.46
CA LYS A 215 3.53 -3.51 12.91
C LYS A 215 2.84 -2.23 13.36
N SER A 216 1.77 -2.37 14.12
CA SER A 216 1.04 -1.25 14.70
C SER A 216 1.57 -0.90 16.09
N PHE A 217 1.50 0.40 16.44
CA PHE A 217 1.84 0.93 17.75
C PHE A 217 0.61 1.57 18.41
N PHE A 218 -0.50 0.87 18.37
CA PHE A 218 -1.76 1.37 18.89
C PHE A 218 -1.79 1.40 20.42
N ALA A 219 -2.63 2.28 20.95
CA ALA A 219 -2.94 2.28 22.38
C ALA A 219 -3.66 1.00 22.79
N VAL A 220 -3.27 0.44 23.91
CA VAL A 220 -3.90 -0.73 24.51
C VAL A 220 -4.85 -0.24 25.61
N PRO A 221 -6.09 -0.75 25.69
CA PRO A 221 -7.02 -0.38 26.74
C PRO A 221 -6.43 -0.61 28.15
N ALA A 222 -6.80 0.24 29.08
CA ALA A 222 -6.32 0.15 30.46
C ALA A 222 -6.64 -1.23 31.07
N GLY A 223 -5.65 -1.81 31.74
CA GLY A 223 -5.78 -3.12 32.39
C GLY A 223 -5.47 -4.32 31.48
N LEU A 224 -5.21 -4.11 30.18
CA LEU A 224 -4.78 -5.18 29.28
C LEU A 224 -3.27 -5.15 29.06
N ASP A 225 -2.66 -6.34 28.96
CA ASP A 225 -1.25 -6.48 28.65
C ASP A 225 -1.01 -6.36 27.14
N LYS A 226 -0.10 -5.48 26.70
CA LYS A 226 0.32 -5.34 25.30
C LYS A 226 0.75 -6.65 24.67
N ARG A 227 1.33 -7.57 25.44
CA ARG A 227 1.82 -8.85 24.95
C ARG A 227 0.70 -9.80 24.54
N THR A 228 -0.46 -9.69 25.18
CA THR A 228 -1.65 -10.47 24.84
C THR A 228 -2.52 -9.78 23.81
N TRP A 229 -2.26 -8.51 23.51
CA TRP A 229 -2.94 -7.73 22.51
C TRP A 229 -2.24 -7.85 21.16
N GLY A 230 -2.93 -8.25 20.11
CA GLY A 230 -2.35 -8.59 18.81
C GLY A 230 -1.63 -7.47 18.06
N GLU A 231 -1.78 -6.24 18.53
CA GLU A 231 -1.20 -5.04 17.91
C GLU A 231 0.35 -4.99 17.98
N ASP A 232 0.95 -5.66 18.94
CA ASP A 232 2.42 -5.70 19.09
C ASP A 232 3.09 -6.76 18.21
N ARG A 233 2.39 -7.30 17.23
CA ARG A 233 2.87 -8.36 16.35
C ARG A 233 3.02 -7.86 14.92
N PHE A 234 4.01 -8.42 14.24
CA PHE A 234 4.10 -8.21 12.80
C PHE A 234 3.00 -8.97 12.07
N VAL A 235 2.40 -8.29 11.12
CA VAL A 235 1.51 -8.88 10.11
C VAL A 235 2.29 -8.93 8.82
N THR A 236 2.48 -10.11 8.26
CA THR A 236 3.26 -10.30 7.04
C THR A 236 2.37 -10.77 5.90
N THR A 237 2.55 -10.19 4.75
CA THR A 237 1.90 -10.61 3.51
C THR A 237 2.98 -10.99 2.51
N ILE A 238 2.83 -12.15 1.88
CA ILE A 238 3.78 -12.67 0.89
C ILE A 238 3.04 -13.09 -0.37
N GLY A 239 3.63 -12.87 -1.52
CA GLY A 239 3.07 -13.39 -2.76
C GLY A 239 3.86 -13.10 -4.02
N PRO A 240 3.66 -13.90 -5.06
CA PRO A 240 4.24 -13.67 -6.38
C PRO A 240 3.61 -12.46 -7.06
N VAL A 241 4.43 -11.81 -7.84
CA VAL A 241 4.07 -10.71 -8.76
C VAL A 241 4.53 -11.09 -10.15
N LEU A 242 3.62 -11.00 -11.11
CA LEU A 242 3.93 -11.13 -12.53
C LEU A 242 3.54 -9.83 -13.22
N ASN A 243 4.45 -9.25 -14.00
CA ASN A 243 4.14 -8.06 -14.78
C ASN A 243 4.30 -8.33 -16.28
N PHE A 244 3.29 -7.92 -17.03
CA PHE A 244 3.24 -8.03 -18.49
C PHE A 244 3.24 -6.63 -19.09
N VAL A 245 4.17 -6.36 -19.99
CA VAL A 245 4.18 -5.16 -20.83
C VAL A 245 3.45 -5.48 -22.13
N ILE A 246 2.27 -4.90 -22.32
CA ILE A 246 1.45 -5.10 -23.52
C ILE A 246 1.88 -4.14 -24.64
N LYS A 247 2.11 -2.89 -24.24
CA LYS A 247 2.66 -1.83 -25.09
C LYS A 247 3.48 -0.91 -24.20
N LYS A 248 4.19 0.03 -24.83
CA LYS A 248 5.07 0.98 -24.18
C LYS A 248 4.53 1.57 -22.87
N ASP A 249 3.29 1.96 -22.81
CA ASP A 249 2.70 2.66 -21.66
C ASP A 249 1.60 1.83 -20.97
N TYR A 250 1.43 0.55 -21.35
CA TYR A 250 0.36 -0.33 -20.89
C TYR A 250 0.90 -1.58 -20.23
N ASN A 251 0.62 -1.75 -18.96
CA ASN A 251 1.06 -2.90 -18.19
C ASN A 251 -0.13 -3.62 -17.54
N ILE A 252 0.00 -4.93 -17.41
CA ILE A 252 -0.90 -5.77 -16.62
C ILE A 252 -0.06 -6.46 -15.55
N MET A 253 -0.44 -6.28 -14.30
CA MET A 253 0.20 -6.97 -13.18
C MET A 253 -0.76 -7.96 -12.55
N LEU A 254 -0.30 -9.18 -12.34
CA LEU A 254 -0.99 -10.20 -11.57
C LEU A 254 -0.30 -10.33 -10.22
N LEU A 255 -1.10 -10.40 -9.17
CA LEU A 255 -0.62 -10.48 -7.79
C LEU A 255 -1.49 -11.48 -7.02
N ALA A 256 -0.86 -12.47 -6.37
CA ALA A 256 -1.52 -13.33 -5.41
C ALA A 256 -0.84 -13.17 -4.06
N GLN A 257 -1.60 -12.93 -3.00
CA GLN A 257 -1.07 -12.61 -1.68
C GLN A 257 -1.68 -13.46 -0.58
N TRP A 258 -0.84 -14.01 0.27
CA TRP A 258 -1.21 -14.66 1.52
C TRP A 258 -0.78 -13.80 2.69
N LYS A 259 -1.69 -13.63 3.65
CA LYS A 259 -1.47 -12.84 4.86
C LYS A 259 -1.27 -13.76 6.05
N PHE A 260 -0.15 -13.59 6.74
CA PHE A 260 0.18 -14.22 8.00
C PHE A 260 -0.16 -13.25 9.10
N ILE A 261 -1.14 -13.60 9.92
CA ILE A 261 -1.62 -12.77 11.02
C ILE A 261 -1.52 -13.55 12.33
N PRO A 262 -1.33 -12.87 13.47
CA PRO A 262 -1.52 -13.50 14.76
C PRO A 262 -2.92 -14.09 14.86
N ALA A 263 -3.06 -15.28 15.44
CA ALA A 263 -4.37 -15.81 15.76
C ALA A 263 -4.97 -14.99 16.90
N VAL A 264 -6.22 -14.57 16.74
CA VAL A 264 -6.95 -13.79 17.75
C VAL A 264 -8.18 -14.55 18.22
N VAL A 265 -8.56 -14.30 19.45
CA VAL A 265 -9.79 -14.85 20.03
C VAL A 265 -10.97 -14.33 19.22
N ARG A 266 -11.88 -15.23 18.88
CA ARG A 266 -13.14 -14.92 18.21
C ARG A 266 -14.28 -15.36 19.09
N GLU A 267 -14.79 -14.42 19.86
CA GLU A 267 -16.02 -14.64 20.60
C GLU A 267 -17.21 -14.12 19.81
N GLN A 268 -18.28 -14.88 19.82
CA GLN A 268 -19.56 -14.49 19.26
C GLN A 268 -20.52 -14.23 20.42
N THR A 269 -21.40 -13.26 20.24
CA THR A 269 -22.57 -13.08 21.11
C THR A 269 -23.58 -14.21 20.89
N ASP A 270 -24.57 -14.33 21.75
CA ASP A 270 -25.69 -15.29 21.61
C ASP A 270 -26.43 -15.11 20.27
N ASN A 271 -26.39 -13.93 19.69
CA ASN A 271 -26.95 -13.63 18.37
C ASN A 271 -26.04 -13.96 17.18
N GLY A 272 -24.85 -14.51 17.42
CA GLY A 272 -23.87 -14.84 16.38
C GLY A 272 -22.99 -13.68 15.92
N ASP A 273 -23.10 -12.49 16.49
CA ASP A 273 -22.27 -11.35 16.16
C ASP A 273 -20.89 -11.45 16.82
N TYR A 274 -19.85 -11.00 16.11
CA TYR A 274 -18.50 -11.00 16.67
C TYR A 274 -18.30 -9.83 17.64
N VAL A 275 -17.69 -10.13 18.78
CA VAL A 275 -17.24 -9.11 19.73
C VAL A 275 -15.97 -8.45 19.19
N PHE A 276 -16.11 -7.29 18.58
CA PHE A 276 -15.02 -6.58 17.90
C PHE A 276 -13.83 -6.24 18.80
N TYR A 277 -14.10 -6.00 20.06
CA TYR A 277 -13.08 -5.69 21.07
C TYR A 277 -12.07 -6.84 21.25
N GLN A 278 -12.54 -8.07 21.21
CA GLN A 278 -11.72 -9.27 21.44
C GLN A 278 -11.01 -9.77 20.18
N THR A 279 -11.33 -9.22 19.00
CA THR A 279 -10.62 -9.56 17.75
C THR A 279 -9.15 -9.12 17.74
N HIS A 280 -8.74 -8.33 18.73
CA HIS A 280 -7.33 -7.92 18.93
C HIS A 280 -6.62 -8.79 19.95
N GLN A 281 -7.33 -9.49 20.83
CA GLN A 281 -6.73 -10.33 21.85
C GLN A 281 -6.16 -11.61 21.22
N LEU A 282 -4.89 -11.91 21.51
CA LEU A 282 -4.27 -13.12 21.01
C LEU A 282 -4.92 -14.37 21.57
N ASP A 283 -5.14 -15.35 20.69
CA ASP A 283 -5.58 -16.69 21.10
C ASP A 283 -4.41 -17.45 21.74
N PRO A 284 -4.46 -17.79 23.03
CA PRO A 284 -3.34 -18.47 23.70
C PRO A 284 -3.11 -19.90 23.18
N GLN A 285 -4.08 -20.48 22.50
CA GLN A 285 -4.01 -21.84 21.95
C GLN A 285 -3.50 -21.87 20.50
N LYS A 286 -3.46 -20.72 19.81
CA LYS A 286 -3.04 -20.64 18.42
C LYS A 286 -1.99 -19.55 18.22
N HIS A 287 -0.93 -19.86 17.49
CA HIS A 287 0.16 -18.90 17.30
C HIS A 287 -0.04 -17.96 16.09
N SER A 288 -0.58 -18.48 15.00
CA SER A 288 -0.77 -17.70 13.77
C SER A 288 -1.85 -18.32 12.88
N ALA A 289 -2.42 -17.49 12.02
CA ALA A 289 -3.32 -17.89 10.95
C ALA A 289 -2.78 -17.42 9.60
N VAL A 290 -2.91 -18.27 8.59
CA VAL A 290 -2.59 -17.93 7.20
C VAL A 290 -3.88 -17.79 6.43
N ARG A 291 -4.04 -16.70 5.70
CA ARG A 291 -5.25 -16.44 4.89
C ARG A 291 -4.86 -15.94 3.51
N LEU A 292 -5.60 -16.38 2.51
CA LEU A 292 -5.55 -15.71 1.21
C LEU A 292 -5.99 -14.26 1.41
N ARG A 293 -5.09 -13.30 1.15
CA ARG A 293 -5.39 -11.88 1.24
C ARG A 293 -6.15 -11.42 0.01
N ARG A 294 -5.59 -11.72 -1.16
CA ARG A 294 -6.22 -11.43 -2.46
C ARG A 294 -5.47 -12.07 -3.62
N ILE A 295 -6.21 -12.23 -4.72
CA ILE A 295 -5.67 -12.42 -6.06
C ILE A 295 -6.14 -11.21 -6.86
N SER A 296 -5.21 -10.45 -7.46
CA SER A 296 -5.53 -9.19 -8.13
C SER A 296 -5.00 -9.14 -9.54
N ILE A 297 -5.76 -8.50 -10.40
CA ILE A 297 -5.33 -8.03 -11.72
C ILE A 297 -5.29 -6.51 -11.65
N ILE A 298 -4.16 -5.93 -12.02
CA ILE A 298 -3.94 -4.50 -12.01
C ILE A 298 -3.58 -4.06 -13.42
N PHE A 299 -4.36 -3.17 -13.98
CA PHE A 299 -4.07 -2.49 -15.23
C PHE A 299 -3.44 -1.14 -14.91
N TYR A 300 -2.32 -0.87 -15.53
CA TYR A 300 -1.58 0.35 -15.32
C TYR A 300 -1.22 1.00 -16.64
N VAL A 301 -1.58 2.27 -16.79
CA VAL A 301 -1.30 3.09 -17.97
C VAL A 301 -0.58 4.35 -17.54
N THR A 302 0.53 4.67 -18.20
CA THR A 302 1.25 5.94 -18.01
C THR A 302 1.19 6.75 -19.29
N ILE A 303 0.68 7.95 -19.22
CA ILE A 303 0.62 8.90 -20.31
C ILE A 303 1.68 9.97 -20.03
N ASN A 304 2.72 10.00 -20.86
CA ASN A 304 3.76 11.04 -20.77
C ASN A 304 3.31 12.24 -21.61
N ASN A 305 2.97 13.33 -20.93
CA ASN A 305 2.63 14.57 -21.59
C ASN A 305 3.93 15.29 -21.97
N LYS A 306 4.38 15.15 -23.22
CA LYS A 306 5.46 15.99 -23.76
C LYS A 306 4.91 17.41 -23.95
N LYS A 307 5.56 18.39 -23.33
CA LYS A 307 5.48 19.77 -23.79
C LYS A 307 6.49 20.01 -24.88
#